data_64d330da9876259bf3277589c5e2899e
#
_entry.id   64d330da9876259bf3277589c5e2899e
#
_cell.length_a   1.000
_cell.length_b   1.000
_cell.length_c   1.000
_cell.angle_alpha   90.00
_cell.angle_beta   90.00
_cell.angle_gamma   90.00
#
_symmetry.space_group_name_H-M   'P 1'
#
loop_
_entity.id
_entity.type
_entity.pdbx_description
1 polymer ?
#
loop_
_entity_poly.entity_id
_entity_poly.type
_entity_poly.pdbx_seq_one_letter_code
_entity_poly.pdbx_strand_id
1 'polypeptide(L)'
;MRRCFVCAAAMLAPSVRALNFPGGRQRLFPIACGSCGVLIEPDADPERCWRDLAGRLAAPVFVPDPEAGYGLDLYTLRSAATRLGRGVHPLGEADRVALLQPHSLRAAESALYDLDGAEQRLVSLGVICRAAERDSVLAALSAQAAWTADVAILLDGPAAPARAVPVPSFAPGAVRVAARPLAGDFAAQRNALQDLARNAWMLQLDADEALDPATGARLPALAALAEAGDVVSVGLPRRNCVDGILSDIYPDVQYRLNRTAVRYAGRVHERPVLPGGWPQSFIALHGAIDHTLTGTHVRARSQRYEALDPGRGRPEERDALLQPYRA
;
A
#
# COMPACT_ATOMS: atom_id res chain seq x y z
N MET A 1 -1.38 -11.72 22.20
CA MET A 1 -1.52 -10.61 21.18
C MET A 1 -2.15 -11.20 19.94
N ARG A 2 -3.24 -10.61 19.45
CA ARG A 2 -3.94 -11.15 18.26
C ARG A 2 -3.50 -10.46 16.97
N ARG A 3 -3.22 -9.16 17.02
CA ARG A 3 -2.81 -8.35 15.89
C ARG A 3 -1.49 -7.63 16.14
N CYS A 4 -0.80 -7.35 15.04
CA CYS A 4 0.44 -6.60 15.06
C CYS A 4 0.18 -5.15 15.50
N PHE A 5 0.92 -4.66 16.50
CA PHE A 5 0.78 -3.29 16.99
C PHE A 5 1.27 -2.22 16.00
N VAL A 6 2.08 -2.59 14.99
CA VAL A 6 2.57 -1.67 13.96
C VAL A 6 1.56 -1.52 12.82
N CYS A 7 1.12 -2.63 12.21
CA CYS A 7 0.30 -2.60 10.99
C CYS A 7 -1.14 -3.13 11.17
N ALA A 8 -1.50 -3.60 12.35
CA ALA A 8 -2.79 -4.19 12.70
C ALA A 8 -3.13 -5.53 11.99
N ALA A 9 -2.19 -6.15 11.28
CA ALA A 9 -2.41 -7.45 10.64
C ALA A 9 -2.55 -8.57 11.67
N ALA A 10 -3.48 -9.51 11.43
CA ALA A 10 -3.63 -10.75 12.20
C ALA A 10 -2.68 -11.86 11.68
N MET A 11 -1.42 -11.51 11.42
CA MET A 11 -0.41 -12.38 10.81
C MET A 11 0.83 -12.55 11.70
N LEU A 12 0.61 -12.68 13.00
CA LEU A 12 1.70 -13.00 13.94
C LEU A 12 1.98 -14.50 13.90
N ALA A 13 3.25 -14.87 13.72
CA ALA A 13 3.68 -16.26 13.62
C ALA A 13 5.01 -16.49 14.38
N PRO A 14 5.31 -17.74 14.77
CA PRO A 14 6.61 -18.10 15.30
C PRO A 14 7.75 -17.69 14.37
N SER A 15 8.86 -17.23 14.95
CA SER A 15 10.03 -16.73 14.23
C SER A 15 11.31 -17.20 14.88
N VAL A 16 12.34 -17.38 14.07
CA VAL A 16 13.73 -17.61 14.50
C VAL A 16 14.64 -16.44 14.07
N ARG A 17 14.03 -15.30 13.72
CA ARG A 17 14.78 -14.13 13.26
C ARG A 17 15.50 -13.45 14.43
N ALA A 18 16.73 -13.04 14.15
CA ALA A 18 17.53 -12.23 15.05
C ALA A 18 17.78 -10.84 14.47
N LEU A 19 18.15 -9.88 15.31
CA LEU A 19 18.64 -8.58 14.89
C LEU A 19 20.03 -8.33 15.49
N ASN A 20 20.90 -7.73 14.67
CA ASN A 20 22.19 -7.21 15.09
C ASN A 20 22.04 -5.72 15.39
N PHE A 21 22.19 -5.34 16.64
CA PHE A 21 22.09 -3.96 17.09
C PHE A 21 23.45 -3.26 17.04
N PRO A 22 23.47 -1.92 17.03
CA PRO A 22 24.70 -1.14 17.23
C PRO A 22 25.43 -1.62 18.49
N GLY A 23 26.78 -1.63 18.45
CA GLY A 23 27.59 -2.17 19.54
C GLY A 23 27.80 -3.70 19.51
N GLY A 24 27.32 -4.40 18.47
CA GLY A 24 27.58 -5.82 18.23
C GLY A 24 26.66 -6.79 19.00
N ARG A 25 25.66 -6.28 19.70
CA ARG A 25 24.68 -7.13 20.38
C ARG A 25 23.72 -7.78 19.37
N GLN A 26 23.51 -9.07 19.48
CA GLN A 26 22.50 -9.82 18.75
C GLN A 26 21.35 -10.22 19.65
N ARG A 27 20.12 -10.14 19.17
CA ARG A 27 18.93 -10.61 19.89
C ARG A 27 17.98 -11.37 18.96
N LEU A 28 17.54 -12.54 19.42
CA LEU A 28 16.53 -13.37 18.77
C LEU A 28 15.13 -12.93 19.22
N PHE A 29 14.16 -12.96 18.30
CA PHE A 29 12.76 -12.68 18.59
C PHE A 29 11.89 -13.87 18.17
N PRO A 30 11.09 -14.43 19.07
CA PRO A 30 10.34 -15.66 18.80
C PRO A 30 9.04 -15.44 18.02
N ILE A 31 8.60 -14.19 17.79
CA ILE A 31 7.40 -13.86 17.03
C ILE A 31 7.75 -12.81 15.96
N ALA A 32 7.19 -12.97 14.77
CA ALA A 32 7.27 -11.97 13.70
C ALA A 32 5.89 -11.69 13.09
N CYS A 33 5.68 -10.48 12.63
CA CYS A 33 4.54 -10.14 11.79
C CYS A 33 4.84 -10.49 10.33
N GLY A 34 4.06 -11.40 9.76
CA GLY A 34 4.19 -11.82 8.35
C GLY A 34 3.79 -10.72 7.35
N SER A 35 3.13 -9.62 7.80
CA SER A 35 2.76 -8.49 6.93
C SER A 35 3.85 -7.42 6.90
N CYS A 36 4.20 -6.80 8.04
CA CYS A 36 5.14 -5.67 8.07
C CYS A 36 6.57 -6.05 8.50
N GLY A 37 6.78 -7.24 9.03
CA GLY A 37 8.11 -7.74 9.39
C GLY A 37 8.57 -7.42 10.82
N VAL A 38 7.80 -6.65 11.63
CA VAL A 38 8.18 -6.36 13.02
C VAL A 38 8.35 -7.64 13.82
N LEU A 39 9.38 -7.65 14.67
CA LEU A 39 9.72 -8.75 15.58
C LEU A 39 9.23 -8.41 16.98
N ILE A 40 8.77 -9.42 17.74
CA ILE A 40 8.02 -9.18 18.99
C ILE A 40 8.38 -10.26 20.00
N GLU A 41 8.49 -9.88 21.28
CA GLU A 41 8.56 -10.81 22.41
C GLU A 41 7.17 -11.37 22.77
N PRO A 42 7.06 -12.61 23.24
CA PRO A 42 5.77 -13.26 23.51
C PRO A 42 4.92 -12.56 24.56
N ASP A 43 5.56 -11.96 25.56
CA ASP A 43 4.95 -11.24 26.68
C ASP A 43 4.90 -9.71 26.49
N ALA A 44 5.28 -9.23 25.30
CA ALA A 44 5.26 -7.81 25.01
C ALA A 44 3.83 -7.24 25.04
N ASP A 45 3.62 -6.16 25.78
CA ASP A 45 2.39 -5.37 25.77
C ASP A 45 2.33 -4.53 24.49
N PRO A 46 1.31 -4.74 23.62
CA PRO A 46 1.18 -4.04 22.35
C PRO A 46 1.08 -2.53 22.47
N GLU A 47 0.35 -2.04 23.46
CA GLU A 47 0.14 -0.59 23.67
C GLU A 47 1.42 0.07 24.15
N ARG A 48 2.15 -0.58 25.06
CA ARG A 48 3.45 -0.10 25.53
C ARG A 48 4.46 -0.09 24.40
N CYS A 49 4.53 -1.17 23.60
CA CYS A 49 5.42 -1.26 22.43
C CYS A 49 5.12 -0.16 21.41
N TRP A 50 3.83 0.09 21.13
CA TRP A 50 3.47 1.16 20.21
C TRP A 50 3.83 2.56 20.75
N ARG A 51 3.56 2.85 22.01
CA ARG A 51 3.92 4.15 22.62
C ARG A 51 5.43 4.39 22.60
N ASP A 52 6.22 3.39 22.93
CA ASP A 52 7.69 3.49 22.86
C ASP A 52 8.17 3.72 21.43
N LEU A 53 7.71 2.89 20.47
CA LEU A 53 8.07 3.03 19.06
C LEU A 53 7.66 4.39 18.51
N ALA A 54 6.44 4.85 18.79
CA ALA A 54 5.95 6.15 18.33
C ALA A 54 6.80 7.31 18.88
N GLY A 55 7.21 7.24 20.14
CA GLY A 55 8.13 8.21 20.73
C GLY A 55 9.48 8.26 20.02
N ARG A 56 10.06 7.09 19.69
CA ARG A 56 11.33 6.99 18.95
C ARG A 56 11.19 7.49 17.51
N LEU A 57 10.07 7.21 16.85
CA LEU A 57 9.79 7.67 15.48
C LEU A 57 9.50 9.17 15.40
N ALA A 58 9.09 9.82 16.48
CA ALA A 58 8.91 11.27 16.55
C ALA A 58 10.25 12.04 16.67
N ALA A 59 11.32 11.39 17.13
CA ALA A 59 12.64 11.99 17.26
C ALA A 59 13.29 12.26 15.88
N PRO A 60 14.31 13.13 15.80
CA PRO A 60 15.05 13.36 14.55
C PRO A 60 15.94 12.18 14.13
N VAL A 61 16.28 11.31 15.08
CA VAL A 61 17.07 10.09 14.86
C VAL A 61 16.39 8.93 15.55
N PHE A 62 16.14 7.86 14.81
CA PHE A 62 15.73 6.58 15.38
C PHE A 62 16.95 5.86 15.95
N VAL A 63 16.88 5.51 17.23
CA VAL A 63 17.89 4.68 17.90
C VAL A 63 17.23 3.35 18.31
N PRO A 64 17.65 2.22 17.74
CA PRO A 64 17.10 0.91 18.09
C PRO A 64 17.51 0.52 19.51
N ASP A 65 16.55 0.01 20.29
CA ASP A 65 16.78 -0.42 21.67
C ASP A 65 16.82 -1.94 21.75
N PRO A 66 17.97 -2.53 22.11
CA PRO A 66 18.07 -3.96 22.26
C PRO A 66 17.30 -4.52 23.46
N GLU A 67 16.77 -3.69 24.37
CA GLU A 67 15.97 -4.12 25.53
C GLU A 67 14.46 -4.00 25.28
N ALA A 68 14.05 -3.33 24.18
CA ALA A 68 12.62 -3.18 23.88
C ALA A 68 11.94 -4.54 23.63
N GLY A 69 10.65 -4.65 23.99
CA GLY A 69 9.85 -5.85 23.73
C GLY A 69 9.57 -6.13 22.23
N TYR A 70 10.25 -5.40 21.34
CA TYR A 70 10.12 -5.52 19.88
C TYR A 70 11.44 -5.17 19.17
N GLY A 71 11.53 -5.52 17.89
CA GLY A 71 12.66 -5.18 17.05
C GLY A 71 12.23 -4.88 15.61
N LEU A 72 12.96 -3.96 14.97
CA LEU A 72 12.77 -3.61 13.56
C LEU A 72 14.12 -3.68 12.84
N ASP A 73 14.17 -4.40 11.72
CA ASP A 73 15.20 -4.17 10.74
C ASP A 73 14.92 -2.86 9.98
N LEU A 74 15.91 -2.36 9.22
CA LEU A 74 15.77 -1.09 8.51
C LEU A 74 14.64 -1.10 7.46
N TYR A 75 14.38 -2.22 6.81
CA TYR A 75 13.28 -2.35 5.86
C TYR A 75 11.92 -2.17 6.58
N THR A 76 11.74 -2.83 7.72
CA THR A 76 10.54 -2.72 8.56
C THR A 76 10.42 -1.32 9.18
N LEU A 77 11.54 -0.71 9.60
CA LEU A 77 11.58 0.65 10.13
C LEU A 77 11.02 1.66 9.12
N ARG A 78 11.41 1.56 7.84
CA ARG A 78 10.88 2.43 6.79
C ARG A 78 9.36 2.37 6.72
N SER A 79 8.79 1.17 6.73
CA SER A 79 7.32 0.98 6.71
C SER A 79 6.68 1.55 7.98
N ALA A 80 7.24 1.27 9.16
CA ALA A 80 6.71 1.76 10.43
C ALA A 80 6.75 3.30 10.54
N ALA A 81 7.82 3.94 10.07
CA ALA A 81 7.98 5.38 10.09
C ALA A 81 6.88 6.11 9.29
N THR A 82 6.47 5.54 8.15
CA THR A 82 5.40 6.14 7.33
C THR A 82 4.07 6.26 8.09
N ARG A 83 3.81 5.43 9.11
CA ARG A 83 2.59 5.52 9.93
C ARG A 83 2.46 6.87 10.63
N LEU A 84 3.57 7.49 10.99
CA LEU A 84 3.64 8.83 11.58
C LEU A 84 4.00 9.92 10.56
N GLY A 85 3.94 9.63 9.27
CA GLY A 85 4.32 10.58 8.23
C GLY A 85 5.82 10.87 8.17
N ARG A 86 6.65 9.91 8.62
CA ARG A 86 8.11 10.06 8.63
C ARG A 86 8.75 9.22 7.54
N GLY A 87 9.82 9.75 6.93
CA GLY A 87 10.74 9.02 6.07
C GLY A 87 12.02 8.65 6.83
N VAL A 88 12.77 7.69 6.28
CA VAL A 88 14.01 7.15 6.86
C VAL A 88 15.17 7.42 5.91
N HIS A 89 16.23 8.06 6.41
CA HIS A 89 17.52 8.13 5.73
C HIS A 89 18.53 7.18 6.40
N PRO A 90 19.11 6.24 5.67
CA PRO A 90 20.21 5.40 6.17
C PRO A 90 21.46 6.26 6.40
N LEU A 91 22.21 5.99 7.47
CA LEU A 91 23.41 6.76 7.83
C LEU A 91 24.67 6.28 7.11
N GLY A 92 24.67 5.09 6.51
CA GLY A 92 25.81 4.52 5.81
C GLY A 92 25.42 3.55 4.70
N GLU A 93 26.43 3.07 3.95
CA GLU A 93 26.21 2.17 2.83
C GLU A 93 25.59 0.82 3.25
N ALA A 94 26.06 0.24 4.37
CA ALA A 94 25.49 -0.99 4.91
C ALA A 94 24.01 -0.83 5.29
N ASP A 95 23.60 0.35 5.74
CA ASP A 95 22.22 0.68 6.09
C ASP A 95 21.38 0.86 4.83
N ARG A 96 21.95 1.48 3.78
CA ARG A 96 21.32 1.61 2.47
C ARG A 96 21.01 0.25 1.85
N VAL A 97 21.95 -0.68 1.91
CA VAL A 97 21.76 -2.06 1.44
C VAL A 97 20.68 -2.76 2.27
N ALA A 98 20.73 -2.64 3.61
CA ALA A 98 19.74 -3.26 4.49
C ALA A 98 18.32 -2.69 4.31
N LEU A 99 18.18 -1.44 3.91
CA LEU A 99 16.89 -0.81 3.60
C LEU A 99 16.15 -1.49 2.42
N LEU A 100 16.90 -2.14 1.52
CA LEU A 100 16.38 -2.90 0.38
C LEU A 100 16.31 -4.42 0.64
N GLN A 101 16.56 -4.86 1.86
CA GLN A 101 16.54 -6.29 2.22
C GLN A 101 15.41 -6.57 3.22
N PRO A 102 14.23 -7.03 2.77
CA PRO A 102 13.18 -7.49 3.67
C PRO A 102 13.73 -8.57 4.59
N HIS A 103 13.42 -8.44 5.89
CA HIS A 103 13.89 -9.38 6.91
C HIS A 103 15.41 -9.45 7.07
N SER A 104 16.13 -8.35 6.81
CA SER A 104 17.55 -8.25 7.12
C SER A 104 17.80 -8.44 8.64
N LEU A 105 19.05 -8.76 9.00
CA LEU A 105 19.42 -8.89 10.40
C LEU A 105 19.80 -7.55 11.04
N ARG A 106 19.74 -6.43 10.31
CA ARG A 106 20.34 -5.17 10.73
C ARG A 106 19.32 -4.23 11.35
N ALA A 107 19.42 -4.02 12.66
CA ALA A 107 18.87 -2.87 13.36
C ALA A 107 19.93 -1.76 13.40
N ALA A 108 19.61 -0.55 12.95
CA ALA A 108 20.57 0.54 12.90
C ALA A 108 19.92 1.88 13.24
N GLU A 109 20.78 2.81 13.72
CA GLU A 109 20.38 4.21 13.81
C GLU A 109 20.06 4.76 12.43
N SER A 110 19.07 5.64 12.36
CA SER A 110 18.63 6.24 11.10
C SER A 110 18.13 7.66 11.32
N ALA A 111 18.50 8.59 10.45
CA ALA A 111 17.90 9.91 10.47
C ALA A 111 16.44 9.82 10.01
N LEU A 112 15.57 10.53 10.72
CA LEU A 112 14.16 10.64 10.41
C LEU A 112 13.84 12.05 9.93
N TYR A 113 12.99 12.15 8.90
CA TYR A 113 12.52 13.41 8.35
C TYR A 113 11.00 13.40 8.16
N ASP A 114 10.40 14.58 8.15
CA ASP A 114 8.97 14.75 7.93
C ASP A 114 8.65 14.64 6.43
N LEU A 115 7.73 13.75 6.07
CA LEU A 115 7.29 13.57 4.69
C LEU A 115 6.55 14.79 4.13
N ASP A 116 5.90 15.60 4.97
CA ASP A 116 5.19 16.79 4.51
C ASP A 116 6.13 17.89 4.00
N GLY A 117 7.35 17.95 4.51
CA GLY A 117 8.40 18.88 4.06
C GLY A 117 9.38 18.30 3.05
N ALA A 118 9.20 17.03 2.66
CA ALA A 118 10.12 16.31 1.79
C ALA A 118 9.92 16.66 0.30
N GLU A 119 10.90 16.25 -0.51
CA GLU A 119 10.77 16.24 -1.97
C GLU A 119 9.53 15.46 -2.39
N GLN A 120 8.88 15.91 -3.45
CA GLN A 120 7.66 15.31 -3.97
C GLN A 120 7.83 14.87 -5.42
N ARG A 121 7.10 13.84 -5.81
CA ARG A 121 6.98 13.40 -7.21
C ARG A 121 5.55 13.53 -7.65
N LEU A 122 5.35 13.97 -8.89
CA LEU A 122 4.01 14.02 -9.48
C LEU A 122 3.47 12.60 -9.63
N VAL A 123 2.24 12.42 -9.17
CA VAL A 123 1.53 11.14 -9.22
C VAL A 123 0.26 11.31 -10.06
N SER A 124 0.04 10.42 -11.03
CA SER A 124 -1.21 10.30 -11.76
C SER A 124 -2.23 9.49 -10.96
N LEU A 125 -3.50 9.83 -11.03
CA LEU A 125 -4.59 8.98 -10.56
C LEU A 125 -5.16 8.18 -11.73
N GLY A 126 -5.20 6.87 -11.62
CA GLY A 126 -5.88 5.97 -12.55
C GLY A 126 -7.12 5.36 -11.90
N VAL A 127 -8.25 5.34 -12.61
CA VAL A 127 -9.47 4.67 -12.13
C VAL A 127 -9.98 3.71 -13.19
N ILE A 128 -10.26 2.45 -12.79
CA ILE A 128 -10.93 1.47 -13.63
C ILE A 128 -12.39 1.39 -13.18
N CYS A 129 -13.32 1.49 -14.13
CA CYS A 129 -14.75 1.40 -13.83
C CYS A 129 -15.55 0.85 -15.03
N ARG A 130 -16.77 0.43 -14.75
CA ARG A 130 -17.75 0.12 -15.79
C ARG A 130 -18.36 1.42 -16.34
N ALA A 131 -18.90 1.38 -17.54
CA ALA A 131 -19.54 2.55 -18.16
C ALA A 131 -20.66 3.16 -17.28
N ALA A 132 -21.41 2.32 -16.56
CA ALA A 132 -22.47 2.75 -15.66
C ALA A 132 -21.95 3.48 -14.39
N GLU A 133 -20.70 3.32 -14.03
CA GLU A 133 -20.06 3.94 -12.84
C GLU A 133 -19.36 5.27 -13.18
N ARG A 134 -19.22 5.59 -14.47
CA ARG A 134 -18.45 6.74 -14.95
C ARG A 134 -18.85 8.04 -14.25
N ASP A 135 -20.13 8.34 -14.17
CA ASP A 135 -20.58 9.64 -13.69
C ASP A 135 -20.38 9.78 -12.17
N SER A 136 -20.54 8.69 -11.42
CA SER A 136 -20.21 8.68 -9.99
C SER A 136 -18.70 8.83 -9.74
N VAL A 137 -17.85 8.18 -10.54
CA VAL A 137 -16.40 8.36 -10.49
C VAL A 137 -16.02 9.81 -10.78
N LEU A 138 -16.55 10.41 -11.85
CA LEU A 138 -16.28 11.81 -12.19
C LEU A 138 -16.71 12.77 -11.07
N ALA A 139 -17.85 12.54 -10.44
CA ALA A 139 -18.33 13.36 -9.32
C ALA A 139 -17.40 13.29 -8.09
N ALA A 140 -16.80 12.13 -7.82
CA ALA A 140 -15.89 11.90 -6.70
C ALA A 140 -14.50 12.53 -6.91
N LEU A 141 -14.10 12.87 -8.14
CA LEU A 141 -12.74 13.33 -8.44
C LEU A 141 -12.36 14.65 -7.78
N SER A 142 -13.31 15.53 -7.51
CA SER A 142 -13.01 16.88 -6.98
C SER A 142 -12.18 16.84 -5.68
N ALA A 143 -12.35 15.83 -4.85
CA ALA A 143 -11.57 15.63 -3.64
C ALA A 143 -10.09 15.30 -3.91
N GLN A 144 -9.75 14.82 -5.10
CA GLN A 144 -8.41 14.40 -5.48
C GLN A 144 -7.57 15.53 -6.12
N ALA A 145 -8.18 16.64 -6.51
CA ALA A 145 -7.52 17.76 -7.17
C ALA A 145 -6.42 18.43 -6.32
N ALA A 146 -6.43 18.19 -5.00
CA ALA A 146 -5.43 18.76 -4.08
C ALA A 146 -4.04 18.11 -4.24
N TRP A 147 -3.94 16.88 -4.78
CA TRP A 147 -2.67 16.17 -4.84
C TRP A 147 -2.30 15.65 -6.23
N THR A 148 -3.22 15.65 -7.19
CA THR A 148 -2.93 15.25 -8.57
C THR A 148 -3.54 16.23 -9.57
N ALA A 149 -2.79 16.50 -10.65
CA ALA A 149 -3.25 17.27 -11.80
C ALA A 149 -3.39 16.37 -13.05
N ASP A 150 -3.28 15.06 -12.92
CA ASP A 150 -3.37 14.10 -14.02
C ASP A 150 -4.24 12.91 -13.63
N VAL A 151 -5.41 12.78 -14.25
CA VAL A 151 -6.37 11.69 -14.00
C VAL A 151 -6.69 10.97 -15.30
N ALA A 152 -6.56 9.65 -15.27
CA ALA A 152 -6.97 8.76 -16.34
C ALA A 152 -8.09 7.82 -15.85
N ILE A 153 -9.20 7.74 -16.58
CA ILE A 153 -10.27 6.79 -16.32
C ILE A 153 -10.32 5.81 -17.48
N LEU A 154 -10.30 4.52 -17.17
CA LEU A 154 -10.43 3.46 -18.16
C LEU A 154 -11.75 2.69 -17.95
N LEU A 155 -12.66 2.85 -18.88
CA LEU A 155 -13.95 2.17 -18.86
C LEU A 155 -13.83 0.73 -19.40
N ASP A 156 -14.52 -0.21 -18.75
CA ASP A 156 -14.83 -1.49 -19.36
C ASP A 156 -15.95 -1.29 -20.41
N GLY A 157 -15.59 -1.39 -21.68
CA GLY A 157 -16.54 -1.14 -22.78
C GLY A 157 -15.84 -1.22 -24.16
N PRO A 158 -16.58 -0.94 -25.23
CA PRO A 158 -16.01 -0.87 -26.59
C PRO A 158 -14.81 0.07 -26.64
N ALA A 159 -13.74 -0.34 -27.34
CA ALA A 159 -12.50 0.40 -27.38
C ALA A 159 -12.71 1.84 -27.90
N ALA A 160 -12.24 2.81 -27.14
CA ALA A 160 -12.29 4.22 -27.50
C ALA A 160 -11.00 4.93 -27.00
N PRO A 161 -10.42 5.82 -27.83
CA PRO A 161 -9.24 6.57 -27.44
C PRO A 161 -9.52 7.53 -26.30
N ALA A 162 -8.47 7.91 -25.57
CA ALA A 162 -8.57 8.86 -24.47
C ALA A 162 -9.07 10.24 -24.97
N ARG A 163 -10.08 10.76 -24.31
CA ARG A 163 -10.66 12.09 -24.56
C ARG A 163 -10.71 12.88 -23.25
N ALA A 164 -10.40 14.17 -23.35
CA ALA A 164 -10.54 15.07 -22.21
C ALA A 164 -12.02 15.23 -21.82
N VAL A 165 -12.26 15.25 -20.52
CA VAL A 165 -13.58 15.49 -19.94
C VAL A 165 -13.43 16.63 -18.93
N PRO A 166 -14.29 17.67 -18.98
CA PRO A 166 -14.24 18.76 -18.04
C PRO A 166 -14.71 18.29 -16.64
N VAL A 167 -13.90 18.57 -15.63
CA VAL A 167 -14.24 18.40 -14.21
C VAL A 167 -13.89 19.69 -13.49
N PRO A 168 -14.83 20.33 -12.78
CA PRO A 168 -14.67 21.72 -12.30
C PRO A 168 -13.40 22.00 -11.49
N SER A 169 -12.93 21.04 -10.71
CA SER A 169 -11.75 21.18 -9.85
C SER A 169 -10.41 20.94 -10.56
N PHE A 170 -10.43 20.61 -11.85
CA PHE A 170 -9.24 20.28 -12.63
C PHE A 170 -9.05 21.24 -13.81
N ALA A 171 -7.79 21.48 -14.17
CA ALA A 171 -7.47 22.21 -15.39
C ALA A 171 -8.00 21.50 -16.66
N PRO A 172 -8.32 22.23 -17.74
CA PRO A 172 -8.74 21.62 -18.99
C PRO A 172 -7.74 20.55 -19.47
N GLY A 173 -8.25 19.36 -19.80
CA GLY A 173 -7.43 18.24 -20.27
C GLY A 173 -6.71 17.44 -19.19
N ALA A 174 -6.81 17.80 -17.91
CA ALA A 174 -6.25 17.05 -16.80
C ALA A 174 -6.96 15.69 -16.59
N VAL A 175 -8.28 15.66 -16.77
CA VAL A 175 -9.08 14.44 -16.66
C VAL A 175 -9.34 13.86 -18.05
N ARG A 176 -9.03 12.60 -18.26
CA ARG A 176 -9.19 11.89 -19.53
C ARG A 176 -9.91 10.57 -19.32
N VAL A 177 -10.80 10.24 -20.24
CA VAL A 177 -11.55 8.99 -20.25
C VAL A 177 -11.24 8.22 -21.52
N ALA A 178 -10.83 6.98 -21.39
CA ALA A 178 -10.66 6.01 -22.47
C ALA A 178 -11.55 4.78 -22.20
N ALA A 179 -11.71 3.92 -23.18
CA ALA A 179 -12.41 2.65 -23.00
C ALA A 179 -11.66 1.49 -23.66
N ARG A 180 -11.73 0.33 -23.02
CA ARG A 180 -11.19 -0.93 -23.50
C ARG A 180 -12.00 -2.08 -22.92
N PRO A 181 -12.36 -3.13 -23.72
CA PRO A 181 -12.98 -4.31 -23.17
C PRO A 181 -12.09 -4.98 -22.12
N LEU A 182 -12.64 -5.30 -20.94
CA LEU A 182 -11.93 -6.04 -19.89
C LEU A 182 -11.52 -7.44 -20.36
N ALA A 183 -12.39 -8.11 -21.13
CA ALA A 183 -12.17 -9.44 -21.68
C ALA A 183 -11.72 -10.50 -20.64
N GLY A 184 -12.07 -10.31 -19.37
CA GLY A 184 -11.70 -11.19 -18.27
C GLY A 184 -10.23 -11.13 -17.84
N ASP A 185 -9.49 -10.10 -18.24
CA ASP A 185 -8.07 -9.89 -17.90
C ASP A 185 -7.85 -8.54 -17.20
N PHE A 186 -7.82 -8.58 -15.88
CA PHE A 186 -7.65 -7.38 -15.05
C PHE A 186 -6.24 -6.80 -15.13
N ALA A 187 -5.21 -7.65 -15.29
CA ALA A 187 -3.84 -7.16 -15.46
C ALA A 187 -3.68 -6.35 -16.75
N ALA A 188 -4.25 -6.83 -17.85
CA ALA A 188 -4.23 -6.11 -19.12
C ALA A 188 -4.98 -4.77 -19.01
N GLN A 189 -6.06 -4.70 -18.19
CA GLN A 189 -6.79 -3.45 -17.93
C GLN A 189 -5.94 -2.46 -17.15
N ARG A 190 -5.25 -2.91 -16.07
CA ARG A 190 -4.32 -2.07 -15.30
C ARG A 190 -3.15 -1.58 -16.12
N ASN A 191 -2.59 -2.43 -16.97
CA ASN A 191 -1.49 -2.06 -17.87
C ASN A 191 -1.92 -0.97 -18.86
N ALA A 192 -3.10 -1.13 -19.47
CA ALA A 192 -3.65 -0.13 -20.37
C ALA A 192 -3.93 1.20 -19.66
N LEU A 193 -4.37 1.17 -18.39
CA LEU A 193 -4.54 2.37 -17.59
C LEU A 193 -3.20 3.05 -17.29
N GLN A 194 -2.14 2.30 -16.98
CA GLN A 194 -0.78 2.85 -16.78
C GLN A 194 -0.25 3.57 -18.03
N ASP A 195 -0.55 3.06 -19.22
CA ASP A 195 -0.14 3.67 -20.48
C ASP A 195 -0.80 5.03 -20.74
N LEU A 196 -1.86 5.37 -20.00
CA LEU A 196 -2.51 6.69 -20.05
C LEU A 196 -1.88 7.70 -19.10
N ALA A 197 -1.01 7.31 -18.18
CA ALA A 197 -0.37 8.20 -17.21
C ALA A 197 0.55 9.22 -17.90
N ARG A 198 0.57 10.46 -17.41
CA ARG A 198 1.52 11.50 -17.82
C ARG A 198 2.71 11.63 -16.88
N ASN A 199 2.59 11.11 -15.66
CA ASN A 199 3.63 11.15 -14.65
C ASN A 199 4.32 9.79 -14.53
N ALA A 200 5.52 9.76 -13.97
CA ALA A 200 6.28 8.54 -13.76
C ALA A 200 5.69 7.61 -12.69
N TRP A 201 4.78 8.11 -11.87
CA TRP A 201 4.08 7.37 -10.82
C TRP A 201 2.58 7.45 -11.04
N MET A 202 1.88 6.35 -10.75
CA MET A 202 0.42 6.29 -10.79
C MET A 202 -0.12 5.53 -9.57
N LEU A 203 -1.12 6.11 -8.90
CA LEU A 203 -2.01 5.38 -8.03
C LEU A 203 -3.17 4.83 -8.86
N GLN A 204 -3.50 3.55 -8.73
CA GLN A 204 -4.68 2.95 -9.37
C GLN A 204 -5.75 2.61 -8.34
N LEU A 205 -6.98 3.03 -8.60
CA LEU A 205 -8.18 2.70 -7.82
C LEU A 205 -9.21 1.98 -8.69
N ASP A 206 -10.03 1.16 -8.05
CA ASP A 206 -11.24 0.61 -8.62
C ASP A 206 -12.42 1.55 -8.31
N ALA A 207 -13.55 1.44 -9.02
CA ALA A 207 -14.69 2.36 -8.87
C ALA A 207 -15.36 2.34 -7.49
N ASP A 208 -15.20 1.25 -6.75
CA ASP A 208 -15.68 1.03 -5.38
C ASP A 208 -14.61 1.31 -4.30
N GLU A 209 -13.47 1.85 -4.72
CA GLU A 209 -12.38 2.28 -3.86
C GLU A 209 -12.32 3.83 -3.78
N ALA A 210 -12.00 4.35 -2.61
CA ALA A 210 -11.82 5.77 -2.37
C ALA A 210 -10.55 6.04 -1.57
N LEU A 211 -10.01 7.25 -1.73
CA LEU A 211 -8.87 7.72 -0.95
C LEU A 211 -9.25 9.03 -0.27
N ASP A 212 -9.04 9.10 1.03
CA ASP A 212 -9.25 10.36 1.73
C ASP A 212 -8.20 11.40 1.30
N PRO A 213 -8.54 12.71 1.29
CA PRO A 213 -7.64 13.77 0.80
C PRO A 213 -6.30 13.83 1.56
N ALA A 214 -6.27 13.52 2.86
CA ALA A 214 -5.03 13.55 3.65
C ALA A 214 -4.08 12.41 3.25
N THR A 215 -4.61 11.21 3.01
CA THR A 215 -3.84 10.10 2.42
C THR A 215 -3.34 10.46 1.02
N GLY A 216 -4.21 11.05 0.19
CA GLY A 216 -3.85 11.50 -1.16
C GLY A 216 -2.69 12.50 -1.16
N ALA A 217 -2.73 13.49 -0.27
CA ALA A 217 -1.69 14.51 -0.14
C ALA A 217 -0.29 13.96 0.18
N ARG A 218 -0.20 12.74 0.76
CA ARG A 218 1.08 12.08 1.07
C ARG A 218 1.65 11.27 -0.08
N LEU A 219 0.87 10.93 -1.10
CA LEU A 219 1.34 10.09 -2.21
C LEU A 219 2.55 10.67 -2.96
N PRO A 220 2.63 11.99 -3.24
CA PRO A 220 3.81 12.59 -3.87
C PRO A 220 5.10 12.41 -3.07
N ALA A 221 5.02 12.53 -1.73
CA ALA A 221 6.17 12.31 -0.84
C ALA A 221 6.52 10.82 -0.71
N LEU A 222 5.52 9.93 -0.69
CA LEU A 222 5.75 8.48 -0.69
C LEU A 222 6.39 8.01 -2.00
N ALA A 223 6.01 8.57 -3.14
CA ALA A 223 6.65 8.30 -4.42
C ALA A 223 8.11 8.76 -4.43
N ALA A 224 8.43 9.92 -3.85
CA ALA A 224 9.79 10.40 -3.71
C ALA A 224 10.62 9.51 -2.76
N LEU A 225 10.06 9.12 -1.61
CA LEU A 225 10.69 8.17 -0.67
C LEU A 225 10.99 6.84 -1.35
N ALA A 226 10.06 6.32 -2.16
CA ALA A 226 10.25 5.09 -2.91
C ALA A 226 11.38 5.23 -3.93
N GLU A 227 11.39 6.31 -4.71
CA GLU A 227 12.40 6.57 -5.74
C GLU A 227 13.81 6.70 -5.16
N ALA A 228 13.96 7.42 -4.04
CA ALA A 228 15.23 7.57 -3.34
C ALA A 228 15.80 6.23 -2.80
N GLY A 229 14.94 5.23 -2.61
CA GLY A 229 15.30 3.89 -2.14
C GLY A 229 15.23 2.82 -3.24
N ASP A 230 15.28 3.16 -4.53
CA ASP A 230 15.19 2.23 -5.67
C ASP A 230 13.94 1.32 -5.64
N VAL A 231 12.89 1.80 -5.01
CA VAL A 231 11.59 1.12 -4.92
C VAL A 231 10.70 1.57 -6.08
N VAL A 232 9.98 0.65 -6.67
CA VAL A 232 9.10 0.90 -7.81
C VAL A 232 7.61 0.64 -7.52
N SER A 233 7.31 0.11 -6.33
CA SER A 233 5.95 -0.26 -5.92
C SER A 233 5.72 0.01 -4.43
N VAL A 234 4.65 0.71 -4.09
CA VAL A 234 4.26 1.00 -2.70
C VAL A 234 2.90 0.39 -2.43
N GLY A 235 2.85 -0.46 -1.41
CA GLY A 235 1.62 -1.04 -0.88
C GLY A 235 0.94 -0.08 0.09
N LEU A 236 -0.38 0.07 -0.04
CA LEU A 236 -1.22 0.81 0.90
C LEU A 236 -2.19 -0.14 1.59
N PRO A 237 -2.46 0.02 2.88
CA PRO A 237 -3.53 -0.70 3.56
C PRO A 237 -4.87 -0.41 2.87
N ARG A 238 -5.74 -1.41 2.79
CA ARG A 238 -7.11 -1.23 2.34
C ARG A 238 -8.09 -1.60 3.45
N ARG A 239 -9.05 -0.73 3.71
CA ARG A 239 -10.15 -0.94 4.64
C ARG A 239 -11.36 -1.46 3.87
N ASN A 240 -11.62 -2.75 3.96
CA ASN A 240 -12.79 -3.35 3.35
C ASN A 240 -13.97 -3.20 4.30
N CYS A 241 -14.94 -2.36 3.95
CA CYS A 241 -16.18 -2.19 4.70
C CYS A 241 -17.30 -2.94 3.97
N VAL A 242 -17.78 -4.02 4.56
CA VAL A 242 -18.87 -4.83 4.02
C VAL A 242 -20.16 -4.48 4.77
N ASP A 243 -21.17 -3.99 4.05
CA ASP A 243 -22.44 -3.50 4.63
C ASP A 243 -22.20 -2.48 5.76
N GLY A 244 -21.18 -1.61 5.59
CA GLY A 244 -20.79 -0.57 6.56
C GLY A 244 -19.91 -1.03 7.72
N ILE A 245 -19.54 -2.32 7.79
CA ILE A 245 -18.71 -2.88 8.88
C ILE A 245 -17.31 -3.21 8.35
N LEU A 246 -16.27 -2.73 9.06
CA LEU A 246 -14.88 -3.07 8.74
C LEU A 246 -14.68 -4.60 8.86
N SER A 247 -14.12 -5.22 7.84
CA SER A 247 -13.90 -6.67 7.79
C SER A 247 -12.61 -7.10 8.49
N ASP A 248 -12.54 -8.39 8.88
CA ASP A 248 -11.39 -8.97 9.61
C ASP A 248 -10.10 -9.09 8.75
N ILE A 249 -10.20 -8.87 7.44
CA ILE A 249 -9.04 -8.94 6.53
C ILE A 249 -8.12 -7.70 6.58
N TYR A 250 -8.47 -6.65 7.33
CA TYR A 250 -7.60 -5.47 7.46
C TYR A 250 -6.22 -5.84 8.05
N PRO A 251 -5.12 -5.34 7.49
CA PRO A 251 -4.94 -4.24 6.54
C PRO A 251 -4.83 -4.66 5.07
N ASP A 252 -5.42 -5.62 4.55
CA ASP A 252 -5.45 -6.03 3.13
C ASP A 252 -4.60 -5.15 2.18
N VAL A 253 -3.26 -5.38 2.20
CA VAL A 253 -2.30 -4.50 1.52
C VAL A 253 -2.44 -4.58 0.01
N GLN A 254 -2.66 -3.43 -0.62
CA GLN A 254 -2.77 -3.27 -2.07
C GLN A 254 -1.58 -2.49 -2.63
N TYR A 255 -0.80 -3.11 -3.52
CA TYR A 255 0.34 -2.48 -4.20
C TYR A 255 -0.17 -1.70 -5.41
N ARG A 256 -0.73 -0.51 -5.14
CA ARG A 256 -1.45 0.32 -6.11
C ARG A 256 -0.72 1.58 -6.52
N LEU A 257 0.27 2.07 -5.74
CA LEU A 257 1.12 3.19 -6.13
C LEU A 257 2.39 2.61 -6.77
N ASN A 258 2.49 2.72 -8.09
CA ASN A 258 3.58 2.11 -8.86
C ASN A 258 4.23 3.09 -9.83
N ARG A 259 5.51 2.86 -10.15
CA ARG A 259 6.08 3.46 -11.36
C ARG A 259 5.32 2.94 -12.58
N THR A 260 5.05 3.83 -13.53
CA THR A 260 4.25 3.49 -14.72
C THR A 260 4.93 2.47 -15.65
N ALA A 261 6.23 2.26 -15.50
CA ALA A 261 6.97 1.19 -16.17
C ALA A 261 6.69 -0.21 -15.59
N VAL A 262 6.21 -0.31 -14.34
CA VAL A 262 5.85 -1.60 -13.72
C VAL A 262 4.60 -2.15 -14.39
N ARG A 263 4.61 -3.43 -14.74
CA ARG A 263 3.46 -4.11 -15.34
C ARG A 263 2.79 -5.06 -14.37
N TYR A 264 1.50 -5.21 -14.51
CA TYR A 264 0.70 -6.17 -13.76
C TYR A 264 0.61 -7.51 -14.50
N ALA A 265 0.51 -8.60 -13.73
CA ALA A 265 0.24 -9.95 -14.24
C ALA A 265 -0.84 -10.62 -13.38
N GLY A 266 -1.50 -11.63 -13.99
CA GLY A 266 -2.64 -12.35 -13.41
C GLY A 266 -3.99 -11.90 -13.97
N ARG A 267 -4.81 -12.86 -14.42
CA ARG A 267 -6.16 -12.57 -14.97
C ARG A 267 -7.08 -12.01 -13.90
N VAL A 268 -7.02 -12.60 -12.70
CA VAL A 268 -7.67 -12.13 -11.47
C VAL A 268 -6.62 -12.04 -10.36
N HIS A 269 -6.87 -11.24 -9.32
CA HIS A 269 -5.91 -10.97 -8.25
C HIS A 269 -4.55 -10.49 -8.79
N GLU A 270 -4.61 -9.66 -9.80
CA GLU A 270 -3.44 -9.14 -10.49
C GLU A 270 -2.47 -8.42 -9.54
N ARG A 271 -1.18 -8.62 -9.75
CA ARG A 271 -0.11 -8.03 -8.95
C ARG A 271 0.93 -7.37 -9.84
N PRO A 272 1.59 -6.31 -9.36
CA PRO A 272 2.73 -5.75 -10.07
C PRO A 272 3.86 -6.78 -10.15
N VAL A 273 4.47 -6.90 -11.32
CA VAL A 273 5.67 -7.70 -11.55
C VAL A 273 6.88 -6.81 -11.21
N LEU A 274 7.60 -7.18 -10.17
CA LEU A 274 8.76 -6.44 -9.69
C LEU A 274 10.03 -7.13 -10.21
N PRO A 275 10.80 -6.50 -11.12
CA PRO A 275 11.97 -7.14 -11.75
C PRO A 275 13.03 -7.59 -10.73
N GLY A 276 13.25 -6.81 -9.67
CA GLY A 276 14.14 -7.14 -8.55
C GLY A 276 13.46 -7.86 -7.38
N GLY A 277 12.20 -8.30 -7.54
CA GLY A 277 11.43 -8.94 -6.48
C GLY A 277 10.97 -8.00 -5.37
N TRP A 278 10.61 -8.57 -4.22
CA TRP A 278 10.06 -7.83 -3.07
C TRP A 278 10.93 -6.68 -2.53
N PRO A 279 12.27 -6.70 -2.60
CA PRO A 279 13.08 -5.53 -2.24
C PRO A 279 12.68 -4.23 -2.93
N GLN A 280 12.10 -4.31 -4.14
CA GLN A 280 11.62 -3.14 -4.88
C GLN A 280 10.23 -2.65 -4.45
N SER A 281 9.74 -3.09 -3.28
CA SER A 281 8.50 -2.61 -2.71
C SER A 281 8.62 -2.36 -1.20
N PHE A 282 7.70 -1.58 -0.65
CA PHE A 282 7.46 -1.50 0.79
C PHE A 282 5.99 -1.17 1.06
N ILE A 283 5.57 -1.32 2.32
CA ILE A 283 4.22 -0.97 2.76
C ILE A 283 4.27 0.40 3.42
N ALA A 284 3.56 1.37 2.88
CA ALA A 284 3.31 2.64 3.55
C ALA A 284 2.10 2.50 4.47
N LEU A 285 2.30 2.75 5.77
CA LEU A 285 1.27 2.57 6.80
C LEU A 285 0.51 3.86 7.13
N HIS A 286 0.68 4.91 6.30
CA HIS A 286 -0.04 6.17 6.44
C HIS A 286 -1.33 6.12 5.63
N GLY A 287 -2.48 6.31 6.32
CA GLY A 287 -3.79 6.27 5.70
C GLY A 287 -4.18 4.86 5.19
N ALA A 288 -5.20 4.82 4.37
CA ALA A 288 -5.69 3.60 3.72
C ALA A 288 -6.54 3.91 2.48
N ILE A 289 -6.69 2.93 1.61
CA ILE A 289 -7.71 2.90 0.56
C ILE A 289 -9.01 2.39 1.21
N ASP A 290 -10.08 3.15 1.13
CA ASP A 290 -11.41 2.73 1.55
C ASP A 290 -12.08 1.94 0.43
N HIS A 291 -12.62 0.77 0.75
CA HIS A 291 -13.28 -0.11 -0.19
C HIS A 291 -14.66 -0.48 0.35
N THR A 292 -15.70 0.00 -0.32
CA THR A 292 -17.10 -0.19 0.11
C THR A 292 -17.73 -1.34 -0.66
N LEU A 293 -18.17 -2.34 0.07
CA LEU A 293 -18.72 -3.58 -0.47
C LEU A 293 -20.09 -3.90 0.15
N THR A 294 -20.88 -4.71 -0.55
CA THR A 294 -22.01 -5.43 0.04
C THR A 294 -21.69 -6.91 0.17
N GLY A 295 -22.29 -7.59 1.14
CA GLY A 295 -22.11 -9.03 1.32
C GLY A 295 -22.52 -9.83 0.08
N THR A 296 -23.56 -9.37 -0.64
CA THR A 296 -23.97 -9.97 -1.92
C THR A 296 -22.87 -9.82 -2.98
N HIS A 297 -22.26 -8.62 -3.10
CA HIS A 297 -21.16 -8.38 -4.04
C HIS A 297 -19.95 -9.26 -3.73
N VAL A 298 -19.56 -9.40 -2.44
CA VAL A 298 -18.42 -10.23 -2.03
C VAL A 298 -18.60 -11.69 -2.49
N ARG A 299 -19.80 -12.26 -2.29
CA ARG A 299 -20.11 -13.65 -2.72
C ARG A 299 -20.10 -13.80 -4.24
N ALA A 300 -20.73 -12.88 -4.96
CA ALA A 300 -20.78 -12.91 -6.42
C ALA A 300 -19.40 -12.73 -7.05
N ARG A 301 -18.54 -11.86 -6.48
CA ARG A 301 -17.16 -11.65 -6.93
C ARG A 301 -16.31 -12.91 -6.80
N SER A 302 -16.36 -13.60 -5.67
CA SER A 302 -15.61 -14.85 -5.45
C SER A 302 -16.01 -15.93 -6.47
N GLN A 303 -17.32 -16.09 -6.73
CA GLN A 303 -17.83 -17.01 -7.76
C GLN A 303 -17.35 -16.63 -9.18
N ARG A 304 -17.40 -15.34 -9.51
CA ARG A 304 -16.91 -14.83 -10.80
C ARG A 304 -15.41 -15.09 -10.99
N TYR A 305 -14.60 -14.89 -9.95
CA TYR A 305 -13.15 -15.13 -10.03
C TYR A 305 -12.84 -16.61 -10.21
N GLU A 306 -13.56 -17.50 -9.52
CA GLU A 306 -13.44 -18.94 -9.72
C GLU A 306 -13.82 -19.36 -11.15
N ALA A 307 -14.84 -18.74 -11.75
CA ALA A 307 -15.23 -19.01 -13.12
C ALA A 307 -14.23 -18.48 -14.16
N LEU A 308 -13.54 -17.35 -13.89
CA LEU A 308 -12.55 -16.75 -14.78
C LEU A 308 -11.19 -17.46 -14.73
N ASP A 309 -10.81 -17.93 -13.54
CA ASP A 309 -9.52 -18.56 -13.28
C ASP A 309 -9.71 -19.61 -12.17
N PRO A 310 -9.98 -20.88 -12.54
CA PRO A 310 -10.29 -21.97 -11.59
C PRO A 310 -9.18 -22.13 -10.54
N GLY A 311 -9.59 -22.24 -9.27
CA GLY A 311 -8.71 -22.25 -8.08
C GLY A 311 -8.32 -20.86 -7.57
N ARG A 312 -8.87 -19.79 -8.14
CA ARG A 312 -8.59 -18.39 -7.75
C ARG A 312 -9.77 -17.67 -7.10
N GLY A 313 -10.86 -18.39 -6.76
CA GLY A 313 -12.03 -17.81 -6.07
C GLY A 313 -11.75 -17.38 -4.62
N ARG A 314 -10.68 -17.89 -4.01
CA ARG A 314 -10.20 -17.56 -2.64
C ARG A 314 -11.34 -17.58 -1.59
N PRO A 315 -11.93 -18.74 -1.29
CA PRO A 315 -13.04 -18.81 -0.33
C PRO A 315 -12.66 -18.32 1.07
N GLU A 316 -11.43 -18.56 1.52
CA GLU A 316 -10.93 -18.08 2.82
C GLU A 316 -10.90 -16.54 2.89
N GLU A 317 -10.48 -15.87 1.81
CA GLU A 317 -10.49 -14.40 1.72
C GLU A 317 -11.92 -13.87 1.71
N ARG A 318 -12.85 -14.51 0.96
CA ARG A 318 -14.26 -14.18 0.98
C ARG A 318 -14.86 -14.30 2.38
N ASP A 319 -14.55 -15.37 3.10
CA ASP A 319 -15.09 -15.62 4.43
C ASP A 319 -14.52 -14.62 5.46
N ALA A 320 -13.23 -14.26 5.37
CA ALA A 320 -12.63 -13.20 6.16
C ALA A 320 -13.22 -11.81 5.86
N LEU A 321 -13.56 -11.52 4.59
CA LEU A 321 -14.25 -10.28 4.22
C LEU A 321 -15.64 -10.17 4.88
N LEU A 322 -16.35 -11.28 5.07
CA LEU A 322 -17.67 -11.31 5.68
C LEU A 322 -17.65 -11.35 7.22
N GLN A 323 -16.47 -11.47 7.83
CA GLN A 323 -16.31 -11.41 9.29
C GLN A 323 -16.01 -9.98 9.75
N PRO A 324 -16.68 -9.50 10.82
CA PRO A 324 -16.33 -8.22 11.44
C PRO A 324 -14.88 -8.20 11.96
N TYR A 325 -14.23 -7.04 11.81
CA TYR A 325 -12.91 -6.82 12.36
C TYR A 325 -12.87 -7.09 13.87
N ARG A 326 -11.88 -7.84 14.30
CA ARG A 326 -11.62 -8.17 15.70
C ARG A 326 -10.22 -7.69 16.06
N ALA A 327 -10.13 -6.69 16.94
CA ALA A 327 -8.88 -6.08 17.42
C ALA A 327 -7.95 -7.08 18.15
#